data_ac5255eb812ba95383de92a39311e627
#
_entry.id   ac5255eb812ba95383de92a39311e627
#
_cell.length_a   1.000
_cell.length_b   1.000
_cell.length_c   1.000
_cell.angle_alpha   90.00
_cell.angle_beta   90.00
_cell.angle_gamma   90.00
#
_symmetry.space_group_name_H-M   'P 1'
#
loop_
_entity.id
_entity.type
_entity.pdbx_description
1 polymer ?
#
loop_
_entity_poly.entity_id
_entity_poly.type
_entity_poly.pdbx_seq_one_letter_code
_entity_poly.pdbx_strand_id
1 'polypeptide(L)'
;MFLPQEIIRKKRNGEALSTQEIQFFIQGITNNTIGEGQIAALAMAVYFKDMTMDERVALTCAMRDSGMVLTWDHLNLGGPIVDKHSTGGVGDVVSLMLGPMVAACGGFVPMISGRGLGHTGGTLDKLDAIPGYQTSVDNDRFLKVVKEAGVAIIGQTGDLAPADKRIYAVRDITATVESIAMITGSILSKKLASGLEALVMDVKVGSGAFMPTFEASEELAKSIVAVANGAGCRTSALLTDMNQVLASSAGNAVEVREAVRYLTGEYRNPRIHEVTMALCAEMLISAGLASDERDARAKLQAVLDNGKAAEIFGRMVTGLGGPADFMERYDAYLPKATIVRPVFAANSGFVTAMDTRELGLAVVAMGGGRRAAGDKLDYAVGLTDFIRLGQSVDADKPIAMIHAQTEEQYAQAASMVQAAVRIGGERPQALPEVYRRITLADL
;
A
#
# COMPACT_ATOMS: atom_id res chain seq x y z
N MET A 1 1.55 -10.77 39.28
CA MET A 1 2.27 -11.71 38.40
C MET A 1 1.31 -12.10 37.28
N PHE A 2 1.64 -11.88 36.02
CA PHE A 2 0.81 -12.28 34.89
C PHE A 2 1.21 -13.67 34.41
N LEU A 3 0.23 -14.46 33.96
CA LEU A 3 0.43 -15.75 33.34
C LEU A 3 -0.22 -15.73 31.93
N PRO A 4 0.48 -16.14 30.86
CA PRO A 4 -0.07 -16.07 29.50
C PRO A 4 -1.42 -16.80 29.34
N GLN A 5 -1.57 -17.98 29.97
CA GLN A 5 -2.82 -18.73 29.91
C GLN A 5 -4.00 -18.04 30.59
N GLU A 6 -3.75 -17.23 31.63
CA GLU A 6 -4.82 -16.45 32.29
C GLU A 6 -5.26 -15.27 31.43
N ILE A 7 -4.33 -14.61 30.75
CA ILE A 7 -4.62 -13.54 29.78
C ILE A 7 -5.46 -14.11 28.64
N ILE A 8 -5.07 -15.26 28.08
CA ILE A 8 -5.81 -15.94 27.01
C ILE A 8 -7.22 -16.32 27.52
N ARG A 9 -7.33 -16.89 28.75
CA ARG A 9 -8.61 -17.27 29.35
C ARG A 9 -9.54 -16.07 29.50
N LYS A 10 -9.01 -14.95 29.99
CA LYS A 10 -9.74 -13.69 30.16
C LYS A 10 -10.32 -13.21 28.83
N LYS A 11 -9.48 -13.10 27.76
CA LYS A 11 -9.95 -12.69 26.43
C LYS A 11 -10.92 -13.71 25.83
N ARG A 12 -10.66 -15.00 25.94
CA ARG A 12 -11.55 -16.06 25.47
C ARG A 12 -12.96 -15.93 26.07
N ASN A 13 -13.06 -15.53 27.33
CA ASN A 13 -14.32 -15.34 28.03
C ASN A 13 -15.02 -14.02 27.69
N GLY A 14 -14.41 -13.16 26.86
CA GLY A 14 -14.97 -11.88 26.42
C GLY A 14 -14.66 -10.69 27.35
N GLU A 15 -13.74 -10.86 28.29
CA GLU A 15 -13.31 -9.79 29.17
C GLU A 15 -12.24 -8.92 28.50
N ALA A 16 -12.20 -7.63 28.82
CA ALA A 16 -11.18 -6.72 28.32
C ALA A 16 -9.84 -6.96 29.04
N LEU A 17 -8.75 -6.93 28.27
CA LEU A 17 -7.39 -6.98 28.79
C LEU A 17 -6.93 -5.59 29.22
N SER A 18 -6.18 -5.51 30.31
CA SER A 18 -5.49 -4.27 30.69
C SER A 18 -4.27 -4.02 29.80
N THR A 19 -3.85 -2.76 29.74
CA THR A 19 -2.62 -2.36 29.04
C THR A 19 -1.41 -3.17 29.51
N GLN A 20 -1.31 -3.43 30.82
CA GLN A 20 -0.19 -4.19 31.39
C GLN A 20 -0.22 -5.68 30.98
N GLU A 21 -1.40 -6.30 30.89
CA GLU A 21 -1.55 -7.68 30.40
C GLU A 21 -1.11 -7.78 28.93
N ILE A 22 -1.52 -6.81 28.10
CA ILE A 22 -1.14 -6.75 26.70
C ILE A 22 0.38 -6.53 26.55
N GLN A 23 0.95 -5.57 27.26
CA GLN A 23 2.39 -5.31 27.25
C GLN A 23 3.19 -6.53 27.67
N PHE A 24 2.78 -7.22 28.75
CA PHE A 24 3.40 -8.45 29.20
C PHE A 24 3.39 -9.53 28.12
N PHE A 25 2.24 -9.71 27.45
CA PHE A 25 2.09 -10.73 26.42
C PHE A 25 2.96 -10.42 25.20
N ILE A 26 2.94 -9.18 24.71
CA ILE A 26 3.77 -8.76 23.56
C ILE A 26 5.25 -8.82 23.87
N GLN A 27 5.67 -8.44 25.06
CA GLN A 27 7.06 -8.58 25.51
C GLN A 27 7.47 -10.06 25.55
N GLY A 28 6.59 -10.95 26.01
CA GLY A 28 6.82 -12.38 26.00
C GLY A 28 6.96 -12.98 24.60
N ILE A 29 6.23 -12.43 23.61
CA ILE A 29 6.42 -12.77 22.20
C ILE A 29 7.80 -12.32 21.72
N THR A 30 8.20 -11.10 22.03
CA THR A 30 9.46 -10.50 21.57
C THR A 30 10.68 -11.27 22.10
N ASN A 31 10.67 -11.67 23.37
CA ASN A 31 11.78 -12.43 24.02
C ASN A 31 11.61 -13.95 23.97
N ASN A 32 10.68 -14.48 23.18
CA ASN A 32 10.45 -15.91 22.98
C ASN A 32 10.04 -16.69 24.27
N THR A 33 9.50 -16.02 25.28
CA THR A 33 8.96 -16.68 26.48
C THR A 33 7.49 -17.11 26.28
N ILE A 34 6.81 -16.56 25.28
CA ILE A 34 5.47 -16.97 24.82
C ILE A 34 5.62 -17.68 23.47
N GLY A 35 5.12 -18.92 23.43
CA GLY A 35 5.22 -19.78 22.25
C GLY A 35 4.09 -19.59 21.27
N GLU A 36 4.24 -20.15 20.08
CA GLU A 36 3.31 -20.00 18.95
C GLU A 36 1.89 -20.50 19.26
N GLY A 37 1.76 -21.60 20.05
CA GLY A 37 0.47 -22.08 20.50
C GLY A 37 -0.30 -21.07 21.36
N GLN A 38 0.41 -20.30 22.20
CA GLN A 38 -0.21 -19.26 23.02
C GLN A 38 -0.56 -18.02 22.17
N ILE A 39 0.29 -17.67 21.20
CA ILE A 39 0.00 -16.60 20.21
C ILE A 39 -1.26 -16.97 19.42
N ALA A 40 -1.34 -18.20 18.90
CA ALA A 40 -2.49 -18.69 18.16
C ALA A 40 -3.78 -18.66 19.00
N ALA A 41 -3.70 -19.08 20.25
CA ALA A 41 -4.83 -19.09 21.17
C ALA A 41 -5.34 -17.67 21.48
N LEU A 42 -4.46 -16.71 21.70
CA LEU A 42 -4.85 -15.31 21.88
C LEU A 42 -5.41 -14.72 20.59
N ALA A 43 -4.79 -14.95 19.43
CA ALA A 43 -5.27 -14.50 18.14
C ALA A 43 -6.69 -15.00 17.84
N MET A 44 -6.96 -16.28 18.12
CA MET A 44 -8.30 -16.87 17.95
C MET A 44 -9.31 -16.31 18.95
N ALA A 45 -8.90 -16.06 20.22
CA ALA A 45 -9.74 -15.40 21.20
C ALA A 45 -10.14 -13.98 20.77
N VAL A 46 -9.16 -13.21 20.25
CA VAL A 46 -9.42 -11.87 19.68
C VAL A 46 -10.30 -11.96 18.44
N TYR A 47 -10.10 -12.93 17.58
CA TYR A 47 -10.93 -13.11 16.37
C TYR A 47 -12.43 -13.26 16.72
N PHE A 48 -12.75 -14.04 17.75
CA PHE A 48 -14.14 -14.29 18.15
C PHE A 48 -14.72 -13.24 19.12
N LYS A 49 -13.91 -12.61 19.93
CA LYS A 49 -14.37 -11.70 21.01
C LYS A 49 -14.04 -10.24 20.77
N ASP A 50 -13.25 -9.97 19.72
CA ASP A 50 -12.74 -8.64 19.38
C ASP A 50 -11.99 -7.97 20.55
N MET A 51 -11.60 -6.72 20.36
CA MET A 51 -10.91 -5.86 21.32
C MET A 51 -11.62 -4.51 21.42
N THR A 52 -11.71 -4.00 22.65
CA THR A 52 -12.13 -2.61 22.86
C THR A 52 -11.13 -1.65 22.21
N MET A 53 -11.50 -0.38 22.03
CA MET A 53 -10.59 0.61 21.46
C MET A 53 -9.33 0.77 22.31
N ASP A 54 -9.44 0.80 23.64
CA ASP A 54 -8.31 0.89 24.55
C ASP A 54 -7.36 -0.33 24.40
N GLU A 55 -7.91 -1.52 24.25
CA GLU A 55 -7.10 -2.72 23.98
C GLU A 55 -6.38 -2.63 22.63
N ARG A 56 -7.03 -2.13 21.56
CA ARG A 56 -6.42 -1.96 20.24
C ARG A 56 -5.27 -0.95 20.28
N VAL A 57 -5.45 0.18 21.00
CA VAL A 57 -4.38 1.18 21.21
C VAL A 57 -3.23 0.56 22.00
N ALA A 58 -3.52 -0.14 23.09
CA ALA A 58 -2.49 -0.80 23.92
C ALA A 58 -1.71 -1.85 23.14
N LEU A 59 -2.40 -2.68 22.35
CA LEU A 59 -1.79 -3.68 21.48
C LEU A 59 -0.85 -3.03 20.45
N THR A 60 -1.34 -2.01 19.77
CA THR A 60 -0.56 -1.28 18.76
C THR A 60 0.70 -0.64 19.34
N CYS A 61 0.57 0.05 20.48
CA CYS A 61 1.70 0.65 21.17
C CYS A 61 2.70 -0.41 21.67
N ALA A 62 2.22 -1.51 22.27
CA ALA A 62 3.09 -2.59 22.73
C ALA A 62 3.85 -3.25 21.57
N MET A 63 3.19 -3.46 20.41
CA MET A 63 3.83 -3.99 19.20
C MET A 63 4.84 -3.01 18.62
N ARG A 64 4.52 -1.69 18.56
CA ARG A 64 5.46 -0.64 18.17
C ARG A 64 6.72 -0.67 19.04
N ASP A 65 6.53 -0.68 20.35
CA ASP A 65 7.59 -0.57 21.35
C ASP A 65 8.32 -1.91 21.58
N SER A 66 7.95 -2.97 20.88
CA SER A 66 8.64 -4.26 20.90
C SER A 66 10.03 -4.21 20.26
N GLY A 67 10.34 -3.17 19.49
CA GLY A 67 11.62 -2.93 18.83
C GLY A 67 12.03 -1.47 18.88
N MET A 68 12.80 -1.07 17.87
CA MET A 68 13.24 0.32 17.72
C MET A 68 12.07 1.19 17.25
N VAL A 69 12.00 2.41 17.78
CA VAL A 69 11.18 3.49 17.25
C VAL A 69 12.12 4.57 16.70
N LEU A 70 11.98 4.91 15.43
CA LEU A 70 12.83 5.91 14.80
C LEU A 70 12.52 7.31 15.36
N THR A 71 13.57 8.11 15.53
CA THR A 71 13.50 9.52 15.91
C THR A 71 14.22 10.36 14.86
N TRP A 72 13.70 11.53 14.56
CA TRP A 72 14.17 12.40 13.47
C TRP A 72 14.79 13.69 13.96
N ASP A 73 14.62 14.07 15.23
CA ASP A 73 15.04 15.34 15.81
C ASP A 73 16.53 15.61 15.62
N HIS A 74 17.36 14.57 15.79
CA HIS A 74 18.82 14.66 15.64
C HIS A 74 19.30 14.98 14.22
N LEU A 75 18.43 14.83 13.21
CA LEU A 75 18.74 15.11 11.80
C LEU A 75 18.45 16.56 11.40
N ASN A 76 17.67 17.31 12.20
CA ASN A 76 17.25 18.69 11.92
C ASN A 76 16.68 18.86 10.52
N LEU A 77 15.67 18.08 10.17
CA LEU A 77 15.14 17.98 8.80
C LEU A 77 14.45 19.26 8.31
N GLY A 78 13.88 20.05 9.22
CA GLY A 78 13.21 21.32 8.88
C GLY A 78 11.81 21.18 8.30
N GLY A 79 11.21 20.02 8.39
CA GLY A 79 9.83 19.74 7.96
C GLY A 79 9.23 18.55 8.68
N PRO A 80 7.90 18.35 8.58
CA PRO A 80 7.17 17.29 9.27
C PRO A 80 7.45 15.91 8.67
N ILE A 81 7.39 14.89 9.53
CA ILE A 81 7.56 13.48 9.18
C ILE A 81 6.18 12.87 8.91
N VAL A 82 5.92 12.51 7.68
CA VAL A 82 4.59 12.06 7.25
C VAL A 82 4.67 10.84 6.35
N ASP A 83 3.63 10.03 6.37
CA ASP A 83 3.57 8.86 5.51
C ASP A 83 2.14 8.55 5.08
N LYS A 84 2.02 7.67 4.10
CA LYS A 84 0.77 7.09 3.63
C LYS A 84 0.86 5.57 3.66
N HIS A 85 -0.24 4.92 3.99
CA HIS A 85 -0.36 3.47 3.83
C HIS A 85 -1.61 3.12 3.04
N SER A 86 -1.46 2.18 2.09
CA SER A 86 -2.58 1.61 1.34
C SER A 86 -2.91 0.21 1.85
N THR A 87 -4.20 -0.13 1.88
CA THR A 87 -4.62 -1.52 2.12
C THR A 87 -4.32 -2.45 0.94
N GLY A 88 -3.83 -1.89 -0.16
CA GLY A 88 -3.40 -2.63 -1.35
C GLY A 88 -4.50 -2.82 -2.39
N GLY A 89 -4.08 -2.96 -3.63
CA GLY A 89 -4.95 -3.14 -4.78
C GLY A 89 -4.17 -3.52 -6.03
N VAL A 90 -4.83 -3.43 -7.17
CA VAL A 90 -4.27 -3.73 -8.50
C VAL A 90 -3.98 -2.43 -9.23
N GLY A 91 -2.75 -2.27 -9.71
CA GLY A 91 -2.31 -1.02 -10.34
C GLY A 91 -2.13 0.13 -9.33
N ASP A 92 -1.95 -0.17 -8.05
CA ASP A 92 -1.72 0.84 -7.01
C ASP A 92 -0.24 1.23 -6.96
N VAL A 93 0.14 2.17 -7.82
CA VAL A 93 1.49 2.75 -7.90
C VAL A 93 1.60 4.10 -7.21
N VAL A 94 0.56 4.52 -6.48
CA VAL A 94 0.46 5.84 -5.84
C VAL A 94 1.68 6.19 -4.99
N SER A 95 2.23 5.24 -4.23
CA SER A 95 3.37 5.49 -3.32
C SER A 95 4.60 6.04 -4.04
N LEU A 96 4.88 5.58 -5.27
CA LEU A 96 6.03 6.01 -6.06
C LEU A 96 5.90 7.46 -6.54
N MET A 97 4.69 7.96 -6.69
CA MET A 97 4.41 9.33 -7.11
C MET A 97 4.20 10.25 -5.89
N LEU A 98 3.42 9.81 -4.93
CA LEU A 98 3.03 10.55 -3.74
C LEU A 98 4.25 10.93 -2.87
N GLY A 99 5.14 9.98 -2.59
CA GLY A 99 6.32 10.24 -1.75
C GLY A 99 7.15 11.41 -2.24
N PRO A 100 7.61 11.41 -3.50
CA PRO A 100 8.36 12.53 -4.09
C PRO A 100 7.57 13.83 -4.17
N MET A 101 6.26 13.80 -4.44
CA MET A 101 5.41 15.00 -4.49
C MET A 101 5.30 15.67 -3.13
N VAL A 102 5.07 14.90 -2.06
CA VAL A 102 5.00 15.41 -0.69
C VAL A 102 6.35 15.93 -0.23
N ALA A 103 7.43 15.23 -0.54
CA ALA A 103 8.79 15.67 -0.25
C ALA A 103 9.14 16.98 -0.98
N ALA A 104 8.71 17.15 -2.24
CA ALA A 104 8.87 18.37 -3.00
C ALA A 104 8.13 19.57 -2.38
N CYS A 105 7.07 19.32 -1.61
CA CYS A 105 6.31 20.32 -0.85
C CYS A 105 6.84 20.56 0.57
N GLY A 106 7.96 19.94 0.96
CA GLY A 106 8.64 20.19 2.25
C GLY A 106 8.35 19.18 3.35
N GLY A 107 7.60 18.10 3.08
CA GLY A 107 7.45 16.97 3.99
C GLY A 107 8.63 15.98 3.91
N PHE A 108 8.80 15.15 4.92
CA PHE A 108 9.74 14.03 4.90
C PHE A 108 8.95 12.72 4.99
N VAL A 109 9.22 11.81 4.03
CA VAL A 109 8.40 10.61 3.84
C VAL A 109 9.26 9.34 4.03
N PRO A 110 9.43 8.87 5.27
CA PRO A 110 10.14 7.64 5.56
C PRO A 110 9.21 6.43 5.35
N MET A 111 8.97 6.08 4.10
CA MET A 111 7.96 5.07 3.75
C MET A 111 8.49 3.66 3.92
N ILE A 112 7.98 2.96 4.95
CA ILE A 112 8.15 1.52 5.11
C ILE A 112 6.96 0.82 4.45
N SER A 113 7.24 0.04 3.42
CA SER A 113 6.25 -0.58 2.57
C SER A 113 6.37 -2.11 2.53
N GLY A 114 5.46 -2.76 1.83
CA GLY A 114 5.35 -4.21 1.74
C GLY A 114 5.55 -4.75 0.33
N ARG A 115 5.70 -6.08 0.29
CA ARG A 115 5.66 -6.87 -0.93
C ARG A 115 4.23 -7.24 -1.28
N GLY A 116 3.98 -7.61 -2.53
CA GLY A 116 2.69 -8.07 -2.98
C GLY A 116 2.27 -9.37 -2.30
N LEU A 117 0.99 -9.49 -2.05
CA LEU A 117 0.36 -10.66 -1.47
C LEU A 117 -0.94 -10.98 -2.21
N GLY A 118 -1.11 -12.25 -2.59
CA GLY A 118 -2.29 -12.67 -3.35
C GLY A 118 -2.38 -11.92 -4.68
N HIS A 119 -3.52 -11.28 -4.92
CA HIS A 119 -3.81 -10.54 -6.14
C HIS A 119 -3.25 -9.11 -6.18
N THR A 120 -2.71 -8.60 -5.07
CA THR A 120 -2.24 -7.21 -4.98
C THR A 120 -0.78 -7.07 -5.40
N GLY A 121 -0.44 -5.97 -6.08
CA GLY A 121 0.94 -5.60 -6.38
C GLY A 121 1.64 -4.95 -5.20
N GLY A 122 2.86 -5.39 -4.87
CA GLY A 122 3.67 -4.80 -3.79
C GLY A 122 4.50 -3.61 -4.24
N THR A 123 4.54 -2.56 -3.44
CA THR A 123 5.38 -1.38 -3.73
C THR A 123 6.85 -1.75 -3.84
N LEU A 124 7.34 -2.64 -2.97
CA LEU A 124 8.74 -3.08 -3.00
C LEU A 124 9.06 -3.90 -4.27
N ASP A 125 8.12 -4.73 -4.71
CA ASP A 125 8.31 -5.56 -5.92
C ASP A 125 8.43 -4.69 -7.18
N LYS A 126 7.73 -3.56 -7.22
CA LYS A 126 7.85 -2.57 -8.29
C LYS A 126 9.24 -1.93 -8.26
N LEU A 127 9.71 -1.51 -7.10
CA LEU A 127 11.02 -0.89 -6.93
C LEU A 127 12.18 -1.87 -7.19
N ASP A 128 12.01 -3.16 -6.87
CA ASP A 128 12.97 -4.21 -7.21
C ASP A 128 13.14 -4.40 -8.74
N ALA A 129 12.20 -3.91 -9.56
CA ALA A 129 12.35 -3.88 -11.01
C ALA A 129 13.38 -2.84 -11.50
N ILE A 130 13.76 -1.89 -10.65
CA ILE A 130 14.80 -0.90 -10.94
C ILE A 130 16.16 -1.53 -10.63
N PRO A 131 17.07 -1.67 -11.62
CA PRO A 131 18.37 -2.29 -11.38
C PRO A 131 19.15 -1.59 -10.28
N GLY A 132 19.64 -2.38 -9.31
CA GLY A 132 20.46 -1.87 -8.21
C GLY A 132 19.70 -1.23 -7.05
N TYR A 133 18.41 -0.93 -7.21
CA TYR A 133 17.61 -0.40 -6.09
C TYR A 133 17.53 -1.41 -4.94
N GLN A 134 17.81 -0.95 -3.73
CA GLN A 134 17.83 -1.79 -2.54
C GLN A 134 16.63 -1.48 -1.66
N THR A 135 15.68 -2.41 -1.65
CA THR A 135 14.50 -2.34 -0.77
C THR A 135 14.78 -2.81 0.65
N SER A 136 15.95 -3.40 0.91
CA SER A 136 16.40 -3.82 2.25
C SER A 136 17.74 -3.14 2.52
N VAL A 137 17.73 -2.16 3.39
CA VAL A 137 18.90 -1.38 3.83
C VAL A 137 18.90 -1.27 5.35
N ASP A 138 20.04 -0.90 5.93
CA ASP A 138 20.12 -0.56 7.36
C ASP A 138 19.45 0.80 7.67
N ASN A 139 19.25 1.05 8.94
CA ASN A 139 18.60 2.27 9.41
C ASN A 139 19.43 3.52 9.06
N ASP A 140 20.77 3.47 9.11
CA ASP A 140 21.64 4.61 8.84
C ASP A 140 21.49 5.08 7.38
N ARG A 141 21.49 4.14 6.43
CA ARG A 141 21.25 4.44 5.02
C ARG A 141 19.84 4.98 4.80
N PHE A 142 18.84 4.39 5.43
CA PHE A 142 17.46 4.85 5.36
C PHE A 142 17.33 6.30 5.83
N LEU A 143 17.83 6.62 7.03
CA LEU A 143 17.83 7.97 7.59
C LEU A 143 18.56 8.97 6.68
N LYS A 144 19.72 8.57 6.15
CA LYS A 144 20.50 9.38 5.22
C LYS A 144 19.71 9.75 3.97
N VAL A 145 19.07 8.76 3.32
CA VAL A 145 18.30 8.99 2.08
C VAL A 145 17.09 9.87 2.36
N VAL A 146 16.37 9.66 3.46
CA VAL A 146 15.27 10.55 3.86
C VAL A 146 15.76 11.97 4.05
N LYS A 147 16.91 12.18 4.70
CA LYS A 147 17.50 13.51 4.89
C LYS A 147 17.88 14.18 3.58
N GLU A 148 18.50 13.45 2.66
CA GLU A 148 19.04 13.99 1.42
C GLU A 148 17.99 14.18 0.32
N ALA A 149 17.05 13.24 0.19
CA ALA A 149 16.04 13.24 -0.85
C ALA A 149 14.64 13.69 -0.36
N GLY A 150 14.39 13.73 0.94
CA GLY A 150 13.07 13.98 1.51
C GLY A 150 12.16 12.76 1.53
N VAL A 151 12.53 11.68 0.84
CA VAL A 151 11.75 10.44 0.76
C VAL A 151 12.67 9.24 0.62
N ALA A 152 12.29 8.14 1.26
CA ALA A 152 12.84 6.80 0.98
C ALA A 152 11.73 5.77 1.10
N ILE A 153 11.71 4.79 0.19
CA ILE A 153 10.73 3.69 0.21
C ILE A 153 11.51 2.39 0.34
N ILE A 154 11.38 1.75 1.50
CA ILE A 154 12.07 0.51 1.84
C ILE A 154 11.12 -0.52 2.46
N GLY A 155 11.59 -1.75 2.60
CA GLY A 155 10.95 -2.79 3.41
C GLY A 155 11.18 -2.59 4.90
N GLN A 156 10.40 -3.29 5.70
CA GLN A 156 10.55 -3.29 7.14
C GLN A 156 11.96 -3.79 7.52
N THR A 157 12.69 -3.02 8.32
CA THR A 157 13.94 -3.48 8.94
C THR A 157 13.63 -4.45 10.08
N GLY A 158 14.58 -5.32 10.40
CA GLY A 158 14.37 -6.35 11.44
C GLY A 158 14.09 -5.81 12.83
N ASP A 159 14.44 -4.55 13.07
CA ASP A 159 14.37 -3.91 14.38
C ASP A 159 13.05 -3.16 14.65
N LEU A 160 12.24 -2.95 13.62
CA LEU A 160 10.96 -2.23 13.74
C LEU A 160 9.81 -3.20 14.00
N ALA A 161 9.10 -3.03 15.12
CA ALA A 161 7.95 -3.81 15.52
C ALA A 161 8.13 -5.35 15.33
N PRO A 162 9.20 -5.97 15.88
CA PRO A 162 9.52 -7.39 15.65
C PRO A 162 8.44 -8.35 16.15
N ALA A 163 7.65 -7.97 17.16
CA ALA A 163 6.52 -8.77 17.63
C ALA A 163 5.49 -9.01 16.53
N ASP A 164 5.23 -8.01 15.67
CA ASP A 164 4.27 -8.15 14.57
C ASP A 164 4.66 -9.28 13.62
N LYS A 165 5.93 -9.41 13.29
CA LYS A 165 6.42 -10.46 12.38
C LYS A 165 6.06 -11.86 12.89
N ARG A 166 6.23 -12.12 14.21
CA ARG A 166 5.88 -13.42 14.81
C ARG A 166 4.37 -13.62 14.89
N ILE A 167 3.64 -12.59 15.31
CA ILE A 167 2.18 -12.64 15.40
C ILE A 167 1.59 -12.90 14.03
N TYR A 168 2.04 -12.18 12.99
CA TYR A 168 1.53 -12.34 11.63
C TYR A 168 1.80 -13.74 11.07
N ALA A 169 3.00 -14.28 11.28
CA ALA A 169 3.34 -15.64 10.84
C ALA A 169 2.42 -16.71 11.45
N VAL A 170 2.02 -16.53 12.72
CA VAL A 170 1.06 -17.44 13.38
C VAL A 170 -0.35 -17.22 12.84
N ARG A 171 -0.77 -15.96 12.66
CA ARG A 171 -2.11 -15.63 12.14
C ARG A 171 -2.34 -16.19 10.74
N ASP A 172 -1.31 -16.16 9.89
CA ASP A 172 -1.36 -16.65 8.52
C ASP A 172 -1.74 -18.14 8.46
N ILE A 173 -1.10 -18.96 9.30
CA ILE A 173 -1.34 -20.42 9.33
C ILE A 173 -2.54 -20.85 10.22
N THR A 174 -3.12 -19.93 10.99
CA THR A 174 -4.24 -20.22 11.89
C THR A 174 -5.57 -19.61 11.43
N ALA A 175 -5.61 -19.04 10.22
CA ALA A 175 -6.81 -18.41 9.65
C ALA A 175 -7.42 -17.32 10.57
N THR A 176 -6.56 -16.44 11.12
CA THR A 176 -6.98 -15.32 11.98
C THR A 176 -6.53 -13.96 11.45
N VAL A 177 -6.21 -13.89 10.14
CA VAL A 177 -5.72 -12.65 9.51
C VAL A 177 -6.82 -11.58 9.44
N GLU A 178 -8.09 -11.97 9.26
CA GLU A 178 -9.20 -11.06 8.98
C GLU A 178 -9.74 -10.29 10.20
N SER A 179 -9.13 -10.44 11.39
CA SER A 179 -9.50 -9.67 12.58
C SER A 179 -9.15 -8.18 12.41
N ILE A 180 -10.15 -7.29 12.45
CA ILE A 180 -9.94 -5.83 12.29
C ILE A 180 -9.00 -5.29 13.37
N ALA A 181 -9.15 -5.71 14.62
CA ALA A 181 -8.27 -5.30 15.72
C ALA A 181 -6.81 -5.64 15.42
N MET A 182 -6.55 -6.86 14.93
CA MET A 182 -5.20 -7.33 14.66
C MET A 182 -4.63 -6.79 13.33
N ILE A 183 -5.46 -6.56 12.32
CA ILE A 183 -5.06 -5.85 11.08
C ILE A 183 -4.62 -4.44 11.44
N THR A 184 -5.42 -3.73 12.24
CA THR A 184 -5.13 -2.37 12.71
C THR A 184 -3.79 -2.31 13.44
N GLY A 185 -3.57 -3.19 14.43
CA GLY A 185 -2.31 -3.26 15.18
C GLY A 185 -1.11 -3.59 14.31
N SER A 186 -1.26 -4.54 13.39
CA SER A 186 -0.19 -4.93 12.45
C SER A 186 0.24 -3.80 11.52
N ILE A 187 -0.72 -3.06 10.95
CA ILE A 187 -0.41 -1.90 10.09
C ILE A 187 0.25 -0.80 10.92
N LEU A 188 -0.40 -0.38 12.00
CA LEU A 188 -0.02 0.80 12.74
C LEU A 188 1.27 0.63 13.55
N SER A 189 1.55 -0.55 14.10
CA SER A 189 2.79 -0.76 14.85
C SER A 189 4.03 -0.44 14.02
N LYS A 190 4.06 -0.84 12.76
CA LYS A 190 5.16 -0.54 11.81
C LYS A 190 5.19 0.93 11.41
N LYS A 191 4.04 1.51 11.16
CA LYS A 191 3.94 2.94 10.76
C LYS A 191 4.33 3.86 11.91
N LEU A 192 3.85 3.60 13.10
CA LEU A 192 4.21 4.39 14.30
C LEU A 192 5.68 4.19 14.70
N ALA A 193 6.25 2.99 14.49
CA ALA A 193 7.68 2.75 14.71
C ALA A 193 8.58 3.57 13.75
N SER A 194 8.05 4.07 12.65
CA SER A 194 8.77 4.99 11.76
C SER A 194 8.85 6.43 12.29
N GLY A 195 8.28 6.75 13.44
CA GLY A 195 8.36 8.08 14.08
C GLY A 195 7.55 9.16 13.35
N LEU A 196 6.35 8.82 12.89
CA LEU A 196 5.49 9.72 12.11
C LEU A 196 4.76 10.74 12.99
N GLU A 197 4.63 11.96 12.49
CA GLU A 197 3.78 13.02 13.05
C GLU A 197 2.36 12.98 12.48
N ALA A 198 2.23 12.56 11.21
CA ALA A 198 0.93 12.37 10.56
C ALA A 198 0.95 11.18 9.59
N LEU A 199 -0.21 10.52 9.49
CA LEU A 199 -0.43 9.37 8.63
C LEU A 199 -1.73 9.53 7.84
N VAL A 200 -1.71 9.23 6.56
CA VAL A 200 -2.92 9.12 5.73
C VAL A 200 -3.11 7.67 5.31
N MET A 201 -4.29 7.14 5.57
CA MET A 201 -4.66 5.79 5.14
C MET A 201 -5.43 5.85 3.82
N ASP A 202 -5.01 5.05 2.89
CA ASP A 202 -5.69 4.78 1.62
C ASP A 202 -6.39 3.43 1.73
N VAL A 203 -7.66 3.45 2.10
CA VAL A 203 -8.45 2.23 2.31
C VAL A 203 -9.23 1.93 1.05
N LYS A 204 -8.83 0.87 0.36
CA LYS A 204 -9.43 0.45 -0.91
C LYS A 204 -10.79 -0.19 -0.71
N VAL A 205 -11.73 0.12 -1.62
CA VAL A 205 -13.10 -0.39 -1.65
C VAL A 205 -13.40 -0.97 -3.03
N GLY A 206 -13.93 -2.17 -3.11
CA GLY A 206 -14.36 -2.77 -4.39
C GLY A 206 -13.74 -4.12 -4.68
N SER A 207 -13.99 -4.65 -5.86
CA SER A 207 -13.65 -6.02 -6.28
C SER A 207 -12.14 -6.35 -6.22
N GLY A 208 -11.28 -5.35 -6.26
CA GLY A 208 -9.82 -5.51 -6.16
C GLY A 208 -9.26 -5.23 -4.76
N ALA A 209 -10.09 -4.91 -3.77
CA ALA A 209 -9.68 -4.65 -2.40
C ALA A 209 -9.70 -5.92 -1.54
N PHE A 210 -8.97 -5.91 -0.41
CA PHE A 210 -9.07 -6.96 0.59
C PHE A 210 -10.43 -6.95 1.31
N MET A 211 -10.95 -5.74 1.60
CA MET A 211 -12.31 -5.53 2.11
C MET A 211 -13.17 -5.05 0.93
N PRO A 212 -13.92 -5.95 0.27
CA PRO A 212 -14.61 -5.59 -0.97
C PRO A 212 -15.84 -4.73 -0.76
N THR A 213 -16.45 -4.75 0.43
CA THR A 213 -17.64 -3.96 0.73
C THR A 213 -17.27 -2.60 1.33
N PHE A 214 -18.13 -1.61 1.07
CA PHE A 214 -17.94 -0.26 1.61
C PHE A 214 -17.95 -0.27 3.14
N GLU A 215 -18.89 -1.00 3.73
CA GLU A 215 -19.12 -1.08 5.18
C GLU A 215 -17.89 -1.67 5.90
N ALA A 216 -17.33 -2.77 5.39
CA ALA A 216 -16.13 -3.39 5.98
C ALA A 216 -14.90 -2.50 5.85
N SER A 217 -14.76 -1.80 4.72
CA SER A 217 -13.66 -0.85 4.50
C SER A 217 -13.80 0.38 5.41
N GLU A 218 -15.03 0.87 5.61
CA GLU A 218 -15.31 1.98 6.52
C GLU A 218 -15.02 1.61 7.97
N GLU A 219 -15.41 0.42 8.41
CA GLU A 219 -15.13 -0.09 9.75
C GLU A 219 -13.62 -0.20 10.00
N LEU A 220 -12.87 -0.75 9.05
CA LEU A 220 -11.41 -0.80 9.12
C LEU A 220 -10.81 0.60 9.19
N ALA A 221 -11.25 1.52 8.35
CA ALA A 221 -10.76 2.90 8.34
C ALA A 221 -11.01 3.60 9.68
N LYS A 222 -12.21 3.46 10.24
CA LYS A 222 -12.54 4.01 11.56
C LYS A 222 -11.67 3.42 12.67
N SER A 223 -11.45 2.11 12.67
CA SER A 223 -10.55 1.45 13.62
C SER A 223 -9.13 2.01 13.53
N ILE A 224 -8.58 2.14 12.31
CA ILE A 224 -7.23 2.65 12.10
C ILE A 224 -7.12 4.11 12.54
N VAL A 225 -8.08 4.97 12.15
CA VAL A 225 -8.07 6.40 12.53
C VAL A 225 -8.17 6.55 14.04
N ALA A 226 -9.07 5.81 14.71
CA ALA A 226 -9.22 5.86 16.16
C ALA A 226 -7.95 5.43 16.90
N VAL A 227 -7.39 4.27 16.51
CA VAL A 227 -6.21 3.69 17.18
C VAL A 227 -4.97 4.55 16.97
N ALA A 228 -4.72 5.03 15.76
CA ALA A 228 -3.53 5.84 15.46
C ALA A 228 -3.57 7.20 16.17
N ASN A 229 -4.73 7.87 16.20
CA ASN A 229 -4.90 9.11 16.96
C ASN A 229 -4.80 8.84 18.49
N GLY A 230 -5.36 7.73 18.98
CA GLY A 230 -5.20 7.29 20.36
C GLY A 230 -3.75 6.99 20.75
N ALA A 231 -2.94 6.58 19.79
CA ALA A 231 -1.49 6.36 19.95
C ALA A 231 -0.64 7.62 19.71
N GLY A 232 -1.25 8.78 19.49
CA GLY A 232 -0.59 10.09 19.38
C GLY A 232 -0.16 10.48 17.96
N CYS A 233 -0.51 9.73 16.91
CA CYS A 233 -0.21 10.06 15.52
C CYS A 233 -1.47 10.61 14.83
N ARG A 234 -1.43 11.86 14.34
CA ARG A 234 -2.54 12.45 13.60
C ARG A 234 -2.82 11.62 12.34
N THR A 235 -4.01 11.05 12.27
CA THR A 235 -4.36 10.12 11.19
C THR A 235 -5.75 10.39 10.66
N SER A 236 -5.85 10.39 9.34
CA SER A 236 -7.10 10.38 8.58
C SER A 236 -7.08 9.24 7.56
N ALA A 237 -8.23 8.89 7.00
CA ALA A 237 -8.35 7.88 5.97
C ALA A 237 -9.19 8.39 4.80
N LEU A 238 -8.82 8.00 3.58
CA LEU A 238 -9.65 8.12 2.38
C LEU A 238 -10.08 6.72 1.95
N LEU A 239 -11.39 6.56 1.74
CA LEU A 239 -11.97 5.38 1.10
C LEU A 239 -11.91 5.59 -0.41
N THR A 240 -11.08 4.82 -1.12
CA THR A 240 -10.83 4.99 -2.55
C THR A 240 -11.28 3.79 -3.36
N ASP A 241 -11.75 4.03 -4.59
CA ASP A 241 -12.30 2.98 -5.44
C ASP A 241 -11.25 2.01 -5.98
N MET A 242 -11.53 0.71 -5.87
CA MET A 242 -10.78 -0.41 -6.44
C MET A 242 -11.69 -1.38 -7.22
N ASN A 243 -12.80 -0.89 -7.79
CA ASN A 243 -13.66 -1.68 -8.70
C ASN A 243 -13.11 -1.77 -10.12
N GLN A 244 -11.95 -1.21 -10.38
CA GLN A 244 -11.18 -1.30 -11.61
C GLN A 244 -9.70 -1.14 -11.29
N VAL A 245 -8.81 -1.48 -12.21
CA VAL A 245 -7.37 -1.22 -12.09
C VAL A 245 -7.17 0.28 -11.84
N LEU A 246 -6.37 0.64 -10.82
CA LEU A 246 -6.25 2.05 -10.39
C LEU A 246 -5.47 2.88 -11.41
N ALA A 247 -4.31 2.40 -11.83
CA ALA A 247 -3.51 2.97 -12.91
C ALA A 247 -4.00 2.50 -14.29
N SER A 248 -3.29 2.84 -15.34
CA SER A 248 -3.46 2.21 -16.67
C SER A 248 -2.63 0.94 -16.81
N SER A 249 -1.84 0.59 -15.81
CA SER A 249 -0.98 -0.59 -15.78
C SER A 249 -1.15 -1.40 -14.50
N ALA A 250 -0.84 -2.69 -14.57
CA ALA A 250 -0.75 -3.61 -13.45
C ALA A 250 0.42 -4.58 -13.68
N GLY A 251 1.36 -4.62 -12.73
CA GLY A 251 2.60 -5.42 -12.81
C GLY A 251 3.69 -4.80 -11.95
N ASN A 252 4.94 -4.90 -12.38
CA ASN A 252 6.05 -4.31 -11.64
C ASN A 252 6.74 -3.21 -12.47
N ALA A 253 7.58 -3.56 -13.44
CA ALA A 253 8.27 -2.58 -14.29
C ALA A 253 7.30 -1.67 -15.07
N VAL A 254 6.16 -2.20 -15.50
CA VAL A 254 5.14 -1.43 -16.22
C VAL A 254 4.53 -0.32 -15.34
N GLU A 255 4.34 -0.58 -14.05
CA GLU A 255 3.86 0.43 -13.11
C GLU A 255 4.94 1.45 -12.75
N VAL A 256 6.22 1.04 -12.62
CA VAL A 256 7.34 2.00 -12.45
C VAL A 256 7.42 2.93 -13.65
N ARG A 257 7.29 2.40 -14.87
CA ARG A 257 7.25 3.20 -16.10
C ARG A 257 6.11 4.23 -16.07
N GLU A 258 4.92 3.83 -15.63
CA GLU A 258 3.79 4.75 -15.48
C GLU A 258 4.06 5.83 -14.44
N ALA A 259 4.67 5.48 -13.29
CA ALA A 259 5.04 6.46 -12.27
C ALA A 259 6.06 7.49 -12.78
N VAL A 260 7.08 7.06 -13.53
CA VAL A 260 8.05 7.99 -14.13
C VAL A 260 7.37 8.91 -15.14
N ARG A 261 6.54 8.37 -16.04
CA ARG A 261 5.79 9.16 -17.02
C ARG A 261 4.82 10.16 -16.35
N TYR A 262 4.23 9.77 -15.24
CA TYR A 262 3.38 10.66 -14.44
C TYR A 262 4.19 11.82 -13.85
N LEU A 263 5.32 11.54 -13.20
CA LEU A 263 6.17 12.55 -12.56
C LEU A 263 6.81 13.50 -13.56
N THR A 264 7.19 13.01 -14.74
CA THR A 264 7.77 13.84 -15.82
C THR A 264 6.73 14.61 -16.63
N GLY A 265 5.44 14.31 -16.46
CA GLY A 265 4.37 14.94 -17.21
C GLY A 265 4.14 14.36 -18.61
N GLU A 266 4.85 13.29 -18.97
CA GLU A 266 4.66 12.60 -20.26
C GLU A 266 3.25 12.00 -20.39
N TYR A 267 2.74 11.40 -19.31
CA TYR A 267 1.40 10.85 -19.25
C TYR A 267 0.87 10.81 -17.82
N ARG A 268 -0.33 11.33 -17.62
CA ARG A 268 -1.05 11.29 -16.34
C ARG A 268 -2.45 10.72 -16.55
N ASN A 269 -2.66 9.47 -16.15
CA ASN A 269 -3.99 8.87 -16.14
C ASN A 269 -4.88 9.66 -15.17
N PRO A 270 -6.05 10.17 -15.60
CA PRO A 270 -6.88 11.05 -14.76
C PRO A 270 -7.33 10.42 -13.44
N ARG A 271 -7.62 9.11 -13.44
CA ARG A 271 -8.09 8.39 -12.28
C ARG A 271 -7.01 8.30 -11.18
N ILE A 272 -5.84 7.78 -11.53
CA ILE A 272 -4.75 7.69 -10.55
C ILE A 272 -4.24 9.07 -10.15
N HIS A 273 -4.35 10.06 -11.07
CA HIS A 273 -4.03 11.44 -10.75
C HIS A 273 -4.93 11.98 -9.64
N GLU A 274 -6.26 11.79 -9.75
CA GLU A 274 -7.20 12.26 -8.73
C GLU A 274 -6.96 11.60 -7.37
N VAL A 275 -6.79 10.27 -7.34
CA VAL A 275 -6.50 9.55 -6.08
C VAL A 275 -5.15 10.01 -5.48
N THR A 276 -4.11 10.18 -6.30
CA THR A 276 -2.80 10.65 -5.84
C THR A 276 -2.89 12.06 -5.28
N MET A 277 -3.56 12.98 -5.99
CA MET A 277 -3.73 14.36 -5.56
C MET A 277 -4.53 14.45 -4.26
N ALA A 278 -5.62 13.67 -4.12
CA ALA A 278 -6.42 13.65 -2.90
C ALA A 278 -5.62 13.16 -1.69
N LEU A 279 -4.88 12.07 -1.83
CA LEU A 279 -4.03 11.53 -0.76
C LEU A 279 -2.88 12.47 -0.39
N CYS A 280 -2.20 13.05 -1.39
CA CYS A 280 -1.15 14.04 -1.16
C CYS A 280 -1.69 15.30 -0.48
N ALA A 281 -2.85 15.81 -0.90
CA ALA A 281 -3.48 16.97 -0.30
C ALA A 281 -3.82 16.72 1.16
N GLU A 282 -4.38 15.55 1.49
CA GLU A 282 -4.66 15.16 2.86
C GLU A 282 -3.37 15.07 3.70
N MET A 283 -2.26 14.56 3.12
CA MET A 283 -0.96 14.55 3.80
C MET A 283 -0.45 15.96 4.07
N LEU A 284 -0.50 16.87 3.10
CA LEU A 284 -0.02 18.25 3.29
C LEU A 284 -0.84 18.99 4.35
N ILE A 285 -2.17 18.81 4.36
CA ILE A 285 -3.06 19.43 5.36
C ILE A 285 -2.77 18.86 6.75
N SER A 286 -2.71 17.54 6.88
CA SER A 286 -2.44 16.88 8.17
C SER A 286 -1.05 17.24 8.71
N ALA A 287 -0.10 17.52 7.85
CA ALA A 287 1.26 17.93 8.18
C ALA A 287 1.39 19.44 8.49
N GLY A 288 0.37 20.25 8.25
CA GLY A 288 0.44 21.71 8.36
C GLY A 288 1.23 22.38 7.23
N LEU A 289 1.47 21.67 6.12
CA LEU A 289 2.15 22.18 4.93
C LEU A 289 1.20 22.90 3.97
N ALA A 290 -0.10 22.73 4.15
CA ALA A 290 -1.14 23.42 3.41
C ALA A 290 -2.30 23.82 4.33
N SER A 291 -2.95 24.94 4.03
CA SER A 291 -4.07 25.47 4.82
C SER A 291 -5.38 24.73 4.55
N ASP A 292 -5.57 24.29 3.32
CA ASP A 292 -6.78 23.62 2.84
C ASP A 292 -6.49 22.81 1.56
N GLU A 293 -7.50 22.13 1.04
CA GLU A 293 -7.36 21.27 -0.15
C GLU A 293 -6.96 22.06 -1.40
N ARG A 294 -7.46 23.30 -1.57
CA ARG A 294 -7.14 24.14 -2.72
C ARG A 294 -5.67 24.54 -2.69
N ASP A 295 -5.16 25.00 -1.55
CA ASP A 295 -3.75 25.34 -1.36
C ASP A 295 -2.86 24.11 -1.56
N ALA A 296 -3.24 22.97 -0.98
CA ALA A 296 -2.52 21.70 -1.14
C ALA A 296 -2.41 21.29 -2.61
N ARG A 297 -3.53 21.24 -3.33
CA ARG A 297 -3.56 20.85 -4.75
C ARG A 297 -2.75 21.82 -5.63
N ALA A 298 -2.78 23.12 -5.34
CA ALA A 298 -1.97 24.12 -6.06
C ALA A 298 -0.46 23.87 -5.87
N LYS A 299 -0.02 23.59 -4.64
CA LYS A 299 1.39 23.26 -4.34
C LYS A 299 1.82 21.96 -5.03
N LEU A 300 0.98 20.93 -4.97
CA LEU A 300 1.24 19.64 -5.61
C LEU A 300 1.34 19.77 -7.13
N GLN A 301 0.44 20.52 -7.74
CA GLN A 301 0.50 20.78 -9.18
C GLN A 301 1.78 21.52 -9.56
N ALA A 302 2.18 22.53 -8.79
CA ALA A 302 3.38 23.29 -9.04
C ALA A 302 4.65 22.41 -9.01
N VAL A 303 4.78 21.47 -8.09
CA VAL A 303 5.95 20.58 -8.01
C VAL A 303 5.95 19.49 -9.08
N LEU A 304 4.80 19.17 -9.66
CA LEU A 304 4.71 18.32 -10.84
C LEU A 304 5.12 19.10 -12.10
N ASP A 305 4.66 20.34 -12.25
CA ASP A 305 4.86 21.13 -13.46
C ASP A 305 6.29 21.65 -13.60
N ASN A 306 6.97 21.94 -12.47
CA ASN A 306 8.36 22.39 -12.47
C ASN A 306 9.38 21.23 -12.43
N GLY A 307 8.91 19.97 -12.40
CA GLY A 307 9.77 18.77 -12.41
C GLY A 307 10.44 18.42 -11.08
N LYS A 308 10.17 19.15 -10.00
CA LYS A 308 10.83 18.91 -8.70
C LYS A 308 10.48 17.54 -8.12
N ALA A 309 9.23 17.08 -8.29
CA ALA A 309 8.85 15.76 -7.84
C ALA A 309 9.60 14.64 -8.59
N ALA A 310 9.82 14.78 -9.89
CA ALA A 310 10.61 13.85 -10.70
C ALA A 310 12.08 13.84 -10.26
N GLU A 311 12.68 15.01 -10.01
CA GLU A 311 14.05 15.13 -9.49
C GLU A 311 14.21 14.38 -8.15
N ILE A 312 13.26 14.55 -7.23
CA ILE A 312 13.28 13.87 -5.92
C ILE A 312 13.17 12.36 -6.06
N PHE A 313 12.31 11.86 -6.95
CA PHE A 313 12.25 10.43 -7.24
C PHE A 313 13.60 9.89 -7.73
N GLY A 314 14.25 10.59 -8.65
CA GLY A 314 15.59 10.24 -9.13
C GLY A 314 16.65 10.22 -8.02
N ARG A 315 16.63 11.20 -7.11
CA ARG A 315 17.51 11.23 -5.92
C ARG A 315 17.26 10.04 -4.99
N MET A 316 16.01 9.69 -4.73
CA MET A 316 15.67 8.52 -3.93
C MET A 316 16.19 7.24 -4.60
N VAL A 317 15.95 7.07 -5.89
CA VAL A 317 16.43 5.91 -6.65
C VAL A 317 17.96 5.79 -6.54
N THR A 318 18.69 6.87 -6.77
CA THR A 318 20.16 6.90 -6.65
C THR A 318 20.63 6.64 -5.22
N GLY A 319 20.01 7.27 -4.23
CA GLY A 319 20.33 7.08 -2.81
C GLY A 319 20.14 5.64 -2.33
N LEU A 320 19.21 4.91 -2.93
CA LEU A 320 18.94 3.52 -2.64
C LEU A 320 19.61 2.53 -3.62
N GLY A 321 20.55 3.00 -4.46
CA GLY A 321 21.44 2.16 -5.24
C GLY A 321 21.06 1.96 -6.70
N GLY A 322 19.96 2.56 -7.17
CA GLY A 322 19.61 2.57 -8.58
C GLY A 322 20.48 3.51 -9.43
N PRO A 323 20.31 3.49 -10.75
CA PRO A 323 21.10 4.31 -11.67
C PRO A 323 20.90 5.81 -11.43
N ALA A 324 21.97 6.59 -11.51
CA ALA A 324 21.91 8.05 -11.32
C ALA A 324 21.15 8.78 -12.44
N ASP A 325 21.13 8.21 -13.64
CA ASP A 325 20.42 8.69 -14.83
C ASP A 325 19.12 7.93 -15.08
N PHE A 326 18.52 7.36 -14.00
CA PHE A 326 17.31 6.54 -14.13
C PHE A 326 16.15 7.30 -14.76
N MET A 327 15.95 8.56 -14.37
CA MET A 327 14.81 9.34 -14.85
C MET A 327 14.87 9.62 -16.36
N GLU A 328 16.06 9.80 -16.90
CA GLU A 328 16.31 10.07 -18.32
C GLU A 328 16.30 8.77 -19.16
N ARG A 329 16.66 7.64 -18.54
CA ARG A 329 16.87 6.36 -19.23
C ARG A 329 16.05 5.20 -18.67
N TYR A 330 15.01 5.48 -17.89
CA TYR A 330 14.20 4.45 -17.22
C TYR A 330 13.73 3.34 -18.17
N ASP A 331 13.39 3.66 -19.41
CA ASP A 331 12.91 2.71 -20.39
C ASP A 331 14.02 1.75 -20.90
N ALA A 332 15.26 2.14 -20.80
CA ALA A 332 16.42 1.28 -21.10
C ALA A 332 16.77 0.36 -19.90
N TYR A 333 16.51 0.81 -18.68
CA TYR A 333 16.82 0.06 -17.47
C TYR A 333 15.72 -0.95 -17.08
N LEU A 334 14.46 -0.58 -17.26
CA LEU A 334 13.35 -1.42 -16.86
C LEU A 334 13.22 -2.66 -17.76
N PRO A 335 13.03 -3.86 -17.18
CA PRO A 335 12.87 -5.08 -17.95
C PRO A 335 11.62 -5.02 -18.84
N LYS A 336 11.70 -5.67 -20.00
CA LYS A 336 10.64 -5.73 -21.01
C LYS A 336 10.29 -7.17 -21.31
N ALA A 337 9.00 -7.45 -21.45
CA ALA A 337 8.52 -8.75 -21.87
C ALA A 337 8.80 -9.00 -23.36
N THR A 338 8.95 -10.27 -23.70
CA THR A 338 9.21 -10.71 -25.09
C THR A 338 7.99 -10.51 -25.99
N ILE A 339 6.79 -10.68 -25.43
CA ILE A 339 5.52 -10.60 -26.13
C ILE A 339 4.74 -9.43 -25.56
N VAL A 340 4.35 -8.48 -26.41
CA VAL A 340 3.45 -7.37 -26.05
C VAL A 340 2.34 -7.33 -27.08
N ARG A 341 1.15 -7.77 -26.70
CA ARG A 341 0.01 -7.88 -27.62
C ARG A 341 -1.31 -7.47 -26.96
N PRO A 342 -2.25 -6.92 -27.77
CA PRO A 342 -3.57 -6.53 -27.29
C PRO A 342 -4.42 -7.74 -26.93
N VAL A 343 -5.33 -7.56 -25.96
CA VAL A 343 -6.44 -8.45 -25.68
C VAL A 343 -7.75 -7.68 -25.94
N PHE A 344 -8.65 -8.28 -26.73
CA PHE A 344 -9.92 -7.69 -27.12
C PHE A 344 -11.09 -8.33 -26.38
N ALA A 345 -12.18 -7.59 -26.22
CA ALA A 345 -13.44 -8.14 -25.74
C ALA A 345 -14.06 -9.07 -26.79
N ALA A 346 -14.84 -10.05 -26.34
CA ALA A 346 -15.57 -10.94 -27.23
C ALA A 346 -16.69 -10.22 -28.01
N ASN A 347 -17.25 -9.14 -27.44
CA ASN A 347 -18.33 -8.35 -28.01
C ASN A 347 -18.03 -6.86 -27.88
N SER A 348 -18.56 -6.06 -28.82
CA SER A 348 -18.55 -4.60 -28.70
C SER A 348 -19.56 -4.12 -27.68
N GLY A 349 -19.28 -3.00 -27.03
CA GLY A 349 -20.14 -2.40 -26.02
C GLY A 349 -19.38 -1.51 -25.06
N PHE A 350 -19.93 -1.32 -23.86
CA PHE A 350 -19.29 -0.57 -22.78
C PHE A 350 -18.77 -1.52 -21.71
N VAL A 351 -17.63 -1.18 -21.11
CA VAL A 351 -17.16 -1.87 -19.91
C VAL A 351 -18.06 -1.51 -18.74
N THR A 352 -18.83 -2.49 -18.24
CA THR A 352 -19.85 -2.28 -17.20
C THR A 352 -19.39 -2.71 -15.81
N ALA A 353 -18.49 -3.67 -15.71
CA ALA A 353 -17.90 -4.11 -14.45
C ALA A 353 -16.54 -4.78 -14.69
N MET A 354 -15.72 -4.82 -13.65
CA MET A 354 -14.45 -5.56 -13.62
C MET A 354 -14.36 -6.40 -12.36
N ASP A 355 -13.92 -7.65 -12.49
CA ASP A 355 -13.38 -8.40 -11.38
C ASP A 355 -11.90 -8.06 -11.26
N THR A 356 -11.62 -6.99 -10.51
CA THR A 356 -10.26 -6.45 -10.40
C THR A 356 -9.32 -7.41 -9.69
N ARG A 357 -9.85 -8.25 -8.79
CA ARG A 357 -9.08 -9.32 -8.16
C ARG A 357 -8.55 -10.31 -9.19
N GLU A 358 -9.39 -10.77 -10.11
CA GLU A 358 -8.99 -11.70 -11.18
C GLU A 358 -7.96 -11.07 -12.14
N LEU A 359 -8.04 -9.75 -12.37
CA LEU A 359 -7.02 -9.03 -13.13
C LEU A 359 -5.65 -9.03 -12.43
N GLY A 360 -5.64 -8.87 -11.11
CA GLY A 360 -4.42 -9.04 -10.31
C GLY A 360 -3.88 -10.48 -10.36
N LEU A 361 -4.76 -11.47 -10.30
CA LEU A 361 -4.39 -12.89 -10.43
C LEU A 361 -3.86 -13.23 -11.82
N ALA A 362 -4.29 -12.55 -12.90
CA ALA A 362 -3.70 -12.70 -14.22
C ALA A 362 -2.23 -12.29 -14.23
N VAL A 363 -1.86 -11.20 -13.54
CA VAL A 363 -0.46 -10.80 -13.36
C VAL A 363 0.32 -11.85 -12.59
N VAL A 364 -0.26 -12.41 -11.51
CA VAL A 364 0.35 -13.50 -10.73
C VAL A 364 0.56 -14.75 -11.58
N ALA A 365 -0.41 -15.10 -12.43
CA ALA A 365 -0.34 -16.26 -13.31
C ALA A 365 0.83 -16.17 -14.32
N MET A 366 1.13 -14.96 -14.79
CA MET A 366 2.31 -14.70 -15.64
C MET A 366 3.65 -14.69 -14.88
N GLY A 367 3.64 -14.77 -13.54
CA GLY A 367 4.83 -14.69 -12.70
C GLY A 367 5.17 -13.28 -12.19
N GLY A 368 4.31 -12.29 -12.40
CA GLY A 368 4.49 -10.93 -11.91
C GLY A 368 4.14 -10.73 -10.43
N GLY A 369 3.53 -11.73 -9.79
CA GLY A 369 3.21 -11.74 -8.36
C GLY A 369 3.55 -13.09 -7.71
N ARG A 370 3.59 -13.12 -6.37
CA ARG A 370 3.94 -14.34 -5.61
C ARG A 370 2.73 -15.24 -5.41
N ARG A 371 2.92 -16.54 -5.63
CA ARG A 371 2.02 -17.63 -5.21
C ARG A 371 2.38 -18.12 -3.81
N ALA A 372 3.70 -18.15 -3.50
CA ALA A 372 4.24 -18.52 -2.21
C ALA A 372 5.36 -17.56 -1.79
N ALA A 373 5.61 -17.47 -0.47
CA ALA A 373 6.73 -16.71 0.05
C ALA A 373 8.05 -17.25 -0.53
N GLY A 374 8.90 -16.35 -1.05
CA GLY A 374 10.18 -16.72 -1.66
C GLY A 374 10.15 -16.94 -3.17
N ASP A 375 8.99 -16.90 -3.83
CA ASP A 375 8.91 -16.96 -5.28
C ASP A 375 9.70 -15.82 -5.92
N LYS A 376 10.45 -16.15 -6.99
CA LYS A 376 11.10 -15.14 -7.84
C LYS A 376 10.06 -14.55 -8.80
N LEU A 377 10.05 -13.22 -8.88
CA LEU A 377 9.14 -12.51 -9.77
C LEU A 377 9.77 -12.25 -11.14
N ASP A 378 8.96 -12.32 -12.17
CA ASP A 378 9.28 -11.73 -13.46
C ASP A 378 8.74 -10.28 -13.49
N TYR A 379 9.64 -9.34 -13.34
CA TYR A 379 9.28 -7.91 -13.30
C TYR A 379 8.86 -7.36 -14.67
N ALA A 380 9.10 -8.07 -15.77
CA ALA A 380 8.79 -7.61 -17.13
C ALA A 380 7.33 -7.84 -17.52
N VAL A 381 6.66 -8.81 -16.87
CA VAL A 381 5.29 -9.17 -17.20
C VAL A 381 4.27 -8.21 -16.55
N GLY A 382 3.10 -8.10 -17.18
CA GLY A 382 2.03 -7.25 -16.67
C GLY A 382 1.00 -6.87 -17.73
N LEU A 383 0.20 -5.89 -17.38
CA LEU A 383 -0.85 -5.31 -18.23
C LEU A 383 -0.61 -3.81 -18.36
N THR A 384 -0.83 -3.25 -19.56
CA THR A 384 -0.79 -1.79 -19.80
C THR A 384 -1.97 -1.33 -20.64
N ASP A 385 -2.12 -0.03 -20.77
CA ASP A 385 -3.18 0.62 -21.54
C ASP A 385 -4.57 0.07 -21.19
N PHE A 386 -4.77 -0.21 -19.88
CA PHE A 386 -5.98 -0.83 -19.40
C PHE A 386 -7.18 0.10 -19.55
N ILE A 387 -8.24 -0.40 -20.17
CA ILE A 387 -9.49 0.34 -20.36
C ILE A 387 -10.18 0.61 -19.02
N ARG A 388 -10.97 1.67 -18.93
CA ARG A 388 -11.71 2.06 -17.73
C ARG A 388 -13.19 1.70 -17.80
N LEU A 389 -13.82 1.59 -16.63
CA LEU A 389 -15.29 1.48 -16.54
C LEU A 389 -15.97 2.59 -17.34
N GLY A 390 -17.01 2.23 -18.06
CA GLY A 390 -17.79 3.15 -18.90
C GLY A 390 -17.17 3.50 -20.25
N GLN A 391 -15.98 3.03 -20.57
CA GLN A 391 -15.40 3.18 -21.91
C GLN A 391 -15.96 2.13 -22.87
N SER A 392 -16.03 2.48 -24.16
CA SER A 392 -16.44 1.57 -25.22
C SER A 392 -15.30 0.68 -25.66
N VAL A 393 -15.60 -0.55 -26.00
CA VAL A 393 -14.73 -1.53 -26.65
C VAL A 393 -15.34 -1.99 -27.97
N ASP A 394 -14.50 -2.31 -28.92
CA ASP A 394 -14.87 -2.88 -30.22
C ASP A 394 -13.69 -3.73 -30.76
N ALA A 395 -13.75 -4.11 -32.02
CA ALA A 395 -12.73 -4.93 -32.67
C ALA A 395 -11.35 -4.24 -32.79
N ASP A 396 -11.34 -2.89 -32.76
CA ASP A 396 -10.12 -2.09 -32.93
C ASP A 396 -9.59 -1.53 -31.60
N LYS A 397 -10.42 -1.58 -30.54
CA LYS A 397 -10.11 -1.01 -29.23
C LYS A 397 -9.95 -2.12 -28.18
N PRO A 398 -8.72 -2.47 -27.81
CA PRO A 398 -8.46 -3.54 -26.87
C PRO A 398 -8.87 -3.18 -25.45
N ILE A 399 -9.03 -4.21 -24.59
CA ILE A 399 -9.20 -4.08 -23.15
C ILE A 399 -7.89 -3.62 -22.50
N ALA A 400 -6.78 -4.24 -22.92
CA ALA A 400 -5.44 -3.97 -22.40
C ALA A 400 -4.38 -4.50 -23.37
N MET A 401 -3.13 -4.11 -23.16
CA MET A 401 -1.94 -4.78 -23.70
C MET A 401 -1.40 -5.76 -22.66
N ILE A 402 -1.14 -6.99 -23.07
CA ILE A 402 -0.55 -8.04 -22.23
C ILE A 402 0.95 -8.12 -22.52
N HIS A 403 1.75 -8.02 -21.46
CA HIS A 403 3.20 -8.22 -21.46
C HIS A 403 3.50 -9.61 -20.92
N ALA A 404 3.93 -10.54 -21.76
CA ALA A 404 4.20 -11.93 -21.41
C ALA A 404 5.54 -12.41 -21.95
N GLN A 405 6.10 -13.48 -21.39
CA GLN A 405 7.35 -14.08 -21.87
C GLN A 405 7.12 -15.19 -22.88
N THR A 406 5.99 -15.88 -22.77
CA THR A 406 5.65 -17.02 -23.62
C THR A 406 4.24 -16.91 -24.20
N GLU A 407 3.99 -17.63 -25.30
CA GLU A 407 2.66 -17.73 -25.90
C GLU A 407 1.61 -18.31 -24.94
N GLU A 408 2.01 -19.26 -24.11
CA GLU A 408 1.15 -19.88 -23.13
C GLU A 408 0.73 -18.88 -22.04
N GLN A 409 1.67 -18.10 -21.50
CA GLN A 409 1.37 -17.02 -20.55
C GLN A 409 0.43 -15.98 -21.15
N TYR A 410 0.69 -15.58 -22.42
CA TYR A 410 -0.19 -14.65 -23.12
C TYR A 410 -1.60 -15.20 -23.25
N ALA A 411 -1.76 -16.44 -23.73
CA ALA A 411 -3.06 -17.06 -23.94
C ALA A 411 -3.85 -17.21 -22.61
N GLN A 412 -3.18 -17.63 -21.55
CA GLN A 412 -3.77 -17.73 -20.22
C GLN A 412 -4.21 -16.37 -19.70
N ALA A 413 -3.34 -15.36 -19.73
CA ALA A 413 -3.67 -14.02 -19.28
C ALA A 413 -4.80 -13.38 -20.10
N ALA A 414 -4.80 -13.57 -21.43
CA ALA A 414 -5.87 -13.08 -22.29
C ALA A 414 -7.24 -13.67 -21.92
N SER A 415 -7.29 -14.97 -21.65
CA SER A 415 -8.52 -15.64 -21.19
C SER A 415 -8.99 -15.10 -19.85
N MET A 416 -8.08 -14.90 -18.88
CA MET A 416 -8.41 -14.35 -17.56
C MET A 416 -8.90 -12.91 -17.66
N VAL A 417 -8.23 -12.06 -18.45
CA VAL A 417 -8.64 -10.65 -18.65
C VAL A 417 -10.01 -10.57 -19.31
N GLN A 418 -10.27 -11.38 -20.35
CA GLN A 418 -11.58 -11.42 -21.01
C GLN A 418 -12.70 -11.86 -20.06
N ALA A 419 -12.44 -12.84 -19.20
CA ALA A 419 -13.41 -13.33 -18.23
C ALA A 419 -13.69 -12.31 -17.10
N ALA A 420 -12.68 -11.53 -16.72
CA ALA A 420 -12.77 -10.55 -15.63
C ALA A 420 -13.45 -9.24 -16.04
N VAL A 421 -13.57 -8.93 -17.32
CA VAL A 421 -14.14 -7.68 -17.82
C VAL A 421 -15.50 -7.91 -18.44
N ARG A 422 -16.54 -7.31 -17.86
CA ARG A 422 -17.92 -7.44 -18.35
C ARG A 422 -18.25 -6.34 -19.33
N ILE A 423 -18.81 -6.72 -20.47
CA ILE A 423 -19.26 -5.82 -21.52
C ILE A 423 -20.79 -5.81 -21.56
N GLY A 424 -21.39 -4.63 -21.65
CA GLY A 424 -22.83 -4.42 -21.76
C GLY A 424 -23.19 -3.38 -22.81
N GLY A 425 -24.48 -3.32 -23.13
CA GLY A 425 -25.02 -2.38 -24.16
C GLY A 425 -25.12 -0.94 -23.68
N GLU A 426 -25.17 -0.70 -22.38
CA GLU A 426 -25.34 0.61 -21.77
C GLU A 426 -24.13 1.02 -20.95
N ARG A 427 -23.82 2.32 -20.97
CA ARG A 427 -22.74 2.89 -20.17
C ARG A 427 -23.15 2.90 -18.69
N PRO A 428 -22.34 2.31 -17.79
CA PRO A 428 -22.64 2.33 -16.37
C PRO A 428 -22.50 3.74 -15.77
N GLN A 429 -23.11 3.96 -14.63
CA GLN A 429 -22.89 5.17 -13.85
C GLN A 429 -21.41 5.26 -13.43
N ALA A 430 -20.82 6.45 -13.53
CA ALA A 430 -19.46 6.69 -13.09
C ALA A 430 -19.36 6.54 -11.54
N LEU A 431 -18.36 5.83 -11.09
CA LEU A 431 -18.02 5.76 -9.67
C LEU A 431 -17.05 6.90 -9.31
N PRO A 432 -17.14 7.48 -8.11
CA PRO A 432 -16.15 8.43 -7.65
C PRO A 432 -14.82 7.71 -7.36
N GLU A 433 -13.70 8.37 -7.58
CA GLU A 433 -12.38 7.85 -7.21
C GLU A 433 -12.16 7.83 -5.69
N VAL A 434 -12.76 8.79 -4.98
CA VAL A 434 -12.75 8.90 -3.52
C VAL A 434 -14.19 8.91 -3.02
N TYR A 435 -14.56 7.90 -2.25
CA TYR A 435 -15.92 7.76 -1.72
C TYR A 435 -16.15 8.62 -0.48
N ARG A 436 -15.18 8.62 0.42
CA ARG A 436 -15.32 9.26 1.73
C ARG A 436 -13.98 9.55 2.38
N ARG A 437 -13.91 10.66 3.11
CA ARG A 437 -12.86 10.99 4.07
C ARG A 437 -13.34 10.63 5.48
N ILE A 438 -12.48 10.02 6.28
CA ILE A 438 -12.73 9.67 7.68
C ILE A 438 -11.65 10.30 8.54
N THR A 439 -12.09 11.02 9.56
CA THR A 439 -11.25 11.69 10.54
C THR A 439 -11.70 11.33 11.96
N LEU A 440 -11.00 11.82 12.96
CA LEU A 440 -11.38 11.64 14.37
C LEU A 440 -12.80 12.20 14.67
N ALA A 441 -13.26 13.20 13.92
CA ALA A 441 -14.59 13.80 14.09
C ALA A 441 -15.74 12.90 13.55
N ASP A 442 -15.41 11.86 12.80
CA ASP A 442 -16.38 10.92 12.21
C ASP A 442 -16.58 9.64 13.05
N LEU A 443 -15.92 9.54 14.22
CA LEU A 443 -15.90 8.37 15.10
C LEU A 443 -16.96 8.35 16.18
#